data_94f34781231c309d422e966dcf4be7ec
#
_entry.id   94f34781231c309d422e966dcf4be7ec
#
_cell.length_a   1.000
_cell.length_b   1.000
_cell.length_c   1.000
_cell.angle_alpha   90.00
_cell.angle_beta   90.00
_cell.angle_gamma   90.00
#
_symmetry.space_group_name_H-M   'P 1'
#
loop_
_entity.id
_entity.type
_entity.pdbx_description
1 polymer ?
#
loop_
_entity_poly.entity_id
_entity_poly.type
_entity_poly.pdbx_seq_one_letter_code
_entity_poly.pdbx_strand_id
1 'polypeptide(L)'
;GAAGAVVASAALFPTGHLFAASLVVGVFALSDLLDGTMARISGRTSVWGAFLDSNLDRVTDAAIFASIAIYYSTRNHLFLILTLIGLVAGFLVSYAKARAESLGFKCSGGLMERAERLIVVLASIGLSGLGVPYIAGIGLWLLAVGSVFTFAQRLRQVNIESRTK
;
A
#
# COMPACT_ATOMS: atom_id res chain seq x y z
N GLY A 1 -9.78 12.74 0.12
CA GLY A 1 -8.53 12.09 0.37
C GLY A 1 -7.84 11.51 -0.86
N ALA A 2 -8.38 10.46 -1.52
CA ALA A 2 -7.70 9.70 -2.58
C ALA A 2 -7.18 10.55 -3.76
N ALA A 3 -8.00 11.46 -4.31
CA ALA A 3 -7.58 12.33 -5.40
C ALA A 3 -6.40 13.25 -5.01
N GLY A 4 -6.41 13.79 -3.79
CA GLY A 4 -5.32 14.60 -3.26
C GLY A 4 -4.02 13.81 -3.12
N ALA A 5 -4.10 12.57 -2.61
CA ALA A 5 -2.95 11.69 -2.50
C ALA A 5 -2.35 11.33 -3.87
N VAL A 6 -3.19 11.06 -4.87
CA VAL A 6 -2.76 10.78 -6.25
C VAL A 6 -2.02 11.98 -6.85
N VAL A 7 -2.61 13.17 -6.79
CA VAL A 7 -2.00 14.39 -7.34
C VAL A 7 -0.71 14.74 -6.61
N ALA A 8 -0.71 14.70 -5.27
CA ALA A 8 0.49 14.99 -4.47
C ALA A 8 1.63 14.01 -4.76
N SER A 9 1.33 12.71 -4.86
CA SER A 9 2.36 11.70 -5.16
C SER A 9 2.96 11.91 -6.55
N ALA A 10 2.13 12.12 -7.57
CA ALA A 10 2.58 12.33 -8.94
C ALA A 10 3.39 13.62 -9.15
N ALA A 11 3.08 14.67 -8.37
CA ALA A 11 3.77 15.95 -8.48
C ALA A 11 5.08 15.99 -7.68
N LEU A 12 5.11 15.42 -6.47
CA LEU A 12 6.19 15.66 -5.53
C LEU A 12 7.28 14.58 -5.52
N PHE A 13 6.93 13.28 -5.63
CA PHE A 13 7.95 12.23 -5.62
C PHE A 13 8.91 12.30 -6.82
N PRO A 14 8.42 12.41 -8.09
CA PRO A 14 9.32 12.46 -9.23
C PRO A 14 10.28 13.66 -9.22
N THR A 15 9.85 14.78 -8.63
CA THR A 15 10.66 16.00 -8.49
C THR A 15 11.68 15.94 -7.36
N GLY A 16 11.68 14.87 -6.55
CA GLY A 16 12.64 14.66 -5.46
C GLY A 16 12.28 15.30 -4.13
N HIS A 17 11.09 15.88 -4.00
CA HIS A 17 10.59 16.43 -2.73
C HIS A 17 10.07 15.32 -1.80
N LEU A 18 10.93 14.33 -1.50
CA LEU A 18 10.54 13.07 -0.85
C LEU A 18 9.87 13.27 0.51
N PHE A 19 10.43 14.14 1.36
CA PHE A 19 9.84 14.40 2.67
C PHE A 19 8.47 15.06 2.57
N ALA A 20 8.37 16.14 1.78
CA ALA A 20 7.11 16.84 1.58
C ALA A 20 6.04 15.93 0.95
N ALA A 21 6.43 15.12 -0.06
CA ALA A 21 5.57 14.14 -0.67
C ALA A 21 5.02 13.13 0.35
N SER A 22 5.92 12.54 1.14
CA SER A 22 5.54 11.55 2.16
C SER A 22 4.61 12.14 3.22
N LEU A 23 4.88 13.37 3.65
CA LEU A 23 4.04 14.07 4.63
C LEU A 23 2.64 14.35 4.08
N VAL A 24 2.55 14.96 2.90
CA VAL A 24 1.27 15.33 2.29
C VAL A 24 0.44 14.10 1.97
N VAL A 25 1.05 13.10 1.32
CA VAL A 25 0.38 11.83 1.02
C VAL A 25 -0.04 11.10 2.29
N GLY A 26 0.80 11.11 3.34
CA GLY A 26 0.49 10.54 4.65
C GLY A 26 -0.73 11.20 5.30
N VAL A 27 -0.84 12.52 5.24
CA VAL A 27 -2.02 13.26 5.75
C VAL A 27 -3.30 12.84 5.02
N PHE A 28 -3.26 12.74 3.68
CA PHE A 28 -4.41 12.28 2.91
C PHE A 28 -4.78 10.82 3.22
N ALA A 29 -3.78 9.94 3.35
CA ALA A 29 -4.02 8.53 3.69
C ALA A 29 -4.63 8.36 5.08
N LEU A 30 -4.17 9.14 6.06
CA LEU A 30 -4.76 9.16 7.41
C LEU A 30 -6.20 9.71 7.41
N SER A 31 -6.46 10.76 6.63
CA SER A 31 -7.83 11.31 6.49
C SER A 31 -8.78 10.26 5.93
N ASP A 32 -8.38 9.52 4.88
CA ASP A 32 -9.19 8.44 4.30
C ASP A 32 -9.45 7.31 5.31
N LEU A 33 -8.44 6.94 6.11
CA LEU A 33 -8.59 5.93 7.15
C LEU A 33 -9.59 6.36 8.23
N LEU A 34 -9.56 7.64 8.64
CA LEU A 34 -10.50 8.19 9.62
C LEU A 34 -11.92 8.25 9.06
N ASP A 35 -12.09 8.74 7.83
CA ASP A 35 -13.40 8.84 7.17
C ASP A 35 -14.03 7.45 7.00
N GLY A 36 -13.27 6.46 6.57
CA GLY A 36 -13.72 5.07 6.44
C GLY A 36 -14.10 4.43 7.78
N THR A 37 -13.36 4.74 8.84
CA THR A 37 -13.65 4.24 10.20
C THR A 37 -14.93 4.89 10.76
N MET A 38 -15.09 6.18 10.58
CA MET A 38 -16.28 6.91 11.02
C MET A 38 -17.55 6.45 10.27
N ALA A 39 -17.43 6.19 8.96
CA ALA A 39 -18.55 5.67 8.16
C ALA A 39 -19.00 4.28 8.65
N ARG A 40 -18.07 3.43 9.07
CA ARG A 40 -18.39 2.10 9.64
C ARG A 40 -19.06 2.23 11.01
N ILE A 41 -18.56 3.09 11.88
CA ILE A 41 -19.15 3.30 13.24
C ILE A 41 -20.53 3.91 13.14
N SER A 42 -20.78 4.84 12.21
CA SER A 42 -22.06 5.51 12.02
C SER A 42 -23.11 4.68 11.25
N GLY A 43 -22.78 3.46 10.82
CA GLY A 43 -23.69 2.58 10.07
C GLY A 43 -24.07 3.09 8.67
N ARG A 44 -23.37 4.08 8.13
CA ARG A 44 -23.61 4.69 6.82
C ARG A 44 -22.81 4.02 5.68
N THR A 45 -22.54 2.73 5.81
CA THR A 45 -21.86 1.98 4.76
C THR A 45 -22.83 1.45 3.72
N SER A 46 -22.63 1.82 2.45
CA SER A 46 -23.31 1.19 1.31
C SER A 46 -22.40 0.17 0.65
N VAL A 47 -22.99 -0.84 0.00
CA VAL A 47 -22.22 -1.84 -0.79
C VAL A 47 -21.41 -1.15 -1.89
N TRP A 48 -22.01 -0.16 -2.55
CA TRP A 48 -21.32 0.64 -3.56
C TRP A 48 -20.16 1.45 -2.97
N GLY A 49 -20.35 2.06 -1.79
CA GLY A 49 -19.30 2.81 -1.10
C GLY A 49 -18.11 1.92 -0.74
N ALA A 50 -18.34 0.72 -0.21
CA ALA A 50 -17.27 -0.22 0.11
C ALA A 50 -16.52 -0.72 -1.14
N PHE A 51 -17.24 -0.95 -2.24
CA PHE A 51 -16.62 -1.30 -3.52
C PHE A 51 -15.74 -0.17 -4.06
N LEU A 52 -16.29 1.06 -4.08
CA LEU A 52 -15.57 2.24 -4.56
C LEU A 52 -14.32 2.52 -3.72
N ASP A 53 -14.44 2.50 -2.40
CA ASP A 53 -13.33 2.71 -1.46
C ASP A 53 -12.17 1.74 -1.73
N SER A 54 -12.49 0.45 -1.84
CA SER A 54 -11.46 -0.56 -2.13
C SER A 54 -10.78 -0.38 -3.49
N ASN A 55 -11.45 0.18 -4.49
CA ASN A 55 -10.85 0.49 -5.78
C ASN A 55 -10.01 1.78 -5.74
N LEU A 56 -10.50 2.83 -5.07
CA LEU A 56 -9.75 4.07 -4.88
C LEU A 56 -8.46 3.83 -4.09
N ASP A 57 -8.49 2.93 -3.13
CA ASP A 57 -7.30 2.46 -2.43
C ASP A 57 -6.24 1.90 -3.38
N ARG A 58 -6.65 1.11 -4.37
CA ARG A 58 -5.70 0.57 -5.37
C ARG A 58 -5.14 1.65 -6.28
N VAL A 59 -5.98 2.59 -6.70
CA VAL A 59 -5.54 3.73 -7.52
C VAL A 59 -4.52 4.58 -6.75
N THR A 60 -4.78 4.84 -5.47
CA THR A 60 -3.87 5.60 -4.61
C THR A 60 -2.55 4.86 -4.40
N ASP A 61 -2.60 3.57 -4.06
CA ASP A 61 -1.40 2.73 -3.92
C ASP A 61 -0.58 2.74 -5.22
N ALA A 62 -1.24 2.55 -6.39
CA ALA A 62 -0.59 2.60 -7.68
C ALA A 62 0.11 3.93 -7.94
N ALA A 63 -0.55 5.05 -7.66
CA ALA A 63 0.02 6.38 -7.87
C ALA A 63 1.24 6.63 -6.99
N ILE A 64 1.18 6.26 -5.70
CA ILE A 64 2.29 6.40 -4.76
C ILE A 64 3.50 5.59 -5.23
N PHE A 65 3.31 4.29 -5.44
CA PHE A 65 4.42 3.39 -5.80
C PHE A 65 4.98 3.69 -7.19
N ALA A 66 4.14 4.02 -8.19
CA ALA A 66 4.59 4.41 -9.50
C ALA A 66 5.41 5.71 -9.47
N SER A 67 5.00 6.69 -8.68
CA SER A 67 5.73 7.95 -8.52
C SER A 67 7.10 7.75 -7.86
N ILE A 68 7.19 6.89 -6.85
CA ILE A 68 8.45 6.49 -6.22
C ILE A 68 9.34 5.71 -7.22
N ALA A 69 8.74 4.80 -8.01
CA ALA A 69 9.45 4.06 -9.04
C ALA A 69 10.04 4.98 -10.12
N ILE A 70 9.27 6.00 -10.56
CA ILE A 70 9.75 7.03 -11.49
C ILE A 70 10.94 7.80 -10.88
N TYR A 71 10.86 8.18 -9.61
CA TYR A 71 11.98 8.84 -8.93
C TYR A 71 13.26 8.00 -8.94
N TYR A 72 13.16 6.69 -8.72
CA TYR A 72 14.32 5.78 -8.69
C TYR A 72 14.73 5.26 -10.05
N SER A 73 13.96 5.44 -11.11
CA SER A 73 14.22 4.88 -12.44
C SER A 73 15.58 5.29 -13.01
N THR A 74 16.03 6.51 -12.71
CA THR A 74 17.34 7.05 -13.16
C THR A 74 18.38 7.12 -12.05
N ARG A 75 18.02 6.77 -10.81
CA ARG A 75 18.88 6.97 -9.62
C ARG A 75 19.36 5.67 -9.01
N ASN A 76 18.50 4.67 -8.91
CA ASN A 76 18.82 3.39 -8.27
C ASN A 76 17.92 2.26 -8.79
N HIS A 77 18.46 1.44 -9.67
CA HIS A 77 17.74 0.31 -10.27
C HIS A 77 17.23 -0.72 -9.25
N LEU A 78 18.00 -0.97 -8.18
CA LEU A 78 17.55 -1.89 -7.13
C LEU A 78 16.31 -1.34 -6.40
N PHE A 79 16.32 -0.05 -6.06
CA PHE A 79 15.18 0.57 -5.39
C PHE A 79 13.95 0.66 -6.31
N LEU A 80 14.15 0.87 -7.60
CA LEU A 80 13.08 0.74 -8.59
C LEU A 80 12.45 -0.66 -8.56
N ILE A 81 13.27 -1.71 -8.63
CA ILE A 81 12.79 -3.11 -8.63
C ILE A 81 12.05 -3.43 -7.33
N LEU A 82 12.61 -3.06 -6.17
CA LEU A 82 11.97 -3.30 -4.87
C LEU A 82 10.63 -2.58 -4.76
N THR A 83 10.53 -1.35 -5.27
CA THR A 83 9.28 -0.59 -5.30
C THR A 83 8.23 -1.27 -6.17
N LEU A 84 8.61 -1.76 -7.36
CA LEU A 84 7.72 -2.49 -8.25
C LEU A 84 7.28 -3.84 -7.67
N ILE A 85 8.18 -4.57 -7.00
CA ILE A 85 7.81 -5.80 -6.26
C ILE A 85 6.79 -5.46 -5.18
N GLY A 86 7.01 -4.41 -4.40
CA GLY A 86 6.07 -3.95 -3.37
C GLY A 86 4.69 -3.60 -3.93
N LEU A 87 4.66 -2.92 -5.08
CA LEU A 87 3.43 -2.59 -5.79
C LEU A 87 2.68 -3.86 -6.22
N VAL A 88 3.32 -4.75 -6.98
CA VAL A 88 2.70 -5.96 -7.50
C VAL A 88 2.25 -6.88 -6.37
N ALA A 89 3.12 -7.14 -5.38
CA ALA A 89 2.78 -7.97 -4.23
C ALA A 89 1.62 -7.36 -3.42
N GLY A 90 1.58 -6.04 -3.26
CA GLY A 90 0.48 -5.33 -2.61
C GLY A 90 -0.87 -5.52 -3.30
N PHE A 91 -0.90 -5.49 -4.64
CA PHE A 91 -2.10 -5.83 -5.41
C PHE A 91 -2.49 -7.29 -5.24
N LEU A 92 -1.53 -8.22 -5.30
CA LEU A 92 -1.76 -9.65 -5.11
C LEU A 92 -2.31 -9.97 -3.71
N VAL A 93 -1.78 -9.34 -2.68
CA VAL A 93 -2.29 -9.45 -1.28
C VAL A 93 -3.76 -9.06 -1.23
N SER A 94 -4.12 -7.94 -1.84
CA SER A 94 -5.50 -7.44 -1.84
C SER A 94 -6.44 -8.30 -2.69
N TYR A 95 -5.98 -8.72 -3.87
CA TYR A 95 -6.72 -9.62 -4.75
C TYR A 95 -6.97 -10.97 -4.09
N ALA A 96 -5.94 -11.57 -3.46
CA ALA A 96 -6.07 -12.85 -2.77
C ALA A 96 -7.15 -12.79 -1.68
N LYS A 97 -7.22 -11.69 -0.90
CA LYS A 97 -8.28 -11.48 0.08
C LYS A 97 -9.66 -11.42 -0.57
N ALA A 98 -9.84 -10.52 -1.54
CA ALA A 98 -11.12 -10.33 -2.21
C ALA A 98 -11.60 -11.63 -2.90
N ARG A 99 -10.66 -12.36 -3.51
CA ARG A 99 -10.98 -13.63 -4.17
C ARG A 99 -11.34 -14.73 -3.17
N ALA A 100 -10.60 -14.84 -2.07
CA ALA A 100 -10.92 -15.80 -1.01
C ALA A 100 -12.31 -15.54 -0.42
N GLU A 101 -12.61 -14.28 -0.07
CA GLU A 101 -13.92 -13.88 0.45
C GLU A 101 -15.05 -14.15 -0.53
N SER A 102 -14.85 -13.92 -1.84
CA SER A 102 -15.83 -14.24 -2.90
C SER A 102 -16.12 -15.74 -3.04
N LEU A 103 -15.18 -16.60 -2.62
CA LEU A 103 -15.34 -18.06 -2.60
C LEU A 103 -15.84 -18.60 -1.25
N GLY A 104 -16.16 -17.70 -0.30
CA GLY A 104 -16.66 -18.04 1.03
C GLY A 104 -15.58 -18.51 2.01
N PHE A 105 -14.30 -18.22 1.72
CA PHE A 105 -13.20 -18.46 2.66
C PHE A 105 -12.94 -17.22 3.53
N LYS A 106 -12.53 -17.43 4.78
CA LYS A 106 -12.07 -16.35 5.63
C LYS A 106 -10.59 -16.06 5.31
N CYS A 107 -10.29 -14.85 4.92
CA CYS A 107 -8.92 -14.43 4.63
C CYS A 107 -8.64 -13.11 5.34
N SER A 108 -8.19 -13.21 6.59
CA SER A 108 -7.88 -12.06 7.43
C SER A 108 -6.45 -12.13 7.97
N GLY A 109 -5.87 -10.97 8.20
CA GLY A 109 -4.51 -10.85 8.72
C GLY A 109 -3.43 -10.97 7.63
N GLY A 110 -2.22 -10.73 8.08
CA GLY A 110 -1.00 -10.70 7.30
C GLY A 110 -0.02 -9.74 7.96
N LEU A 111 1.27 -9.96 7.78
CA LEU A 111 2.31 -9.13 8.38
C LEU A 111 2.36 -7.73 7.76
N MET A 112 2.04 -7.61 6.46
CA MET A 112 2.16 -6.38 5.69
C MET A 112 0.85 -6.12 4.92
N GLU A 113 -0.17 -5.66 5.65
CA GLU A 113 -1.42 -5.20 5.05
C GLU A 113 -1.23 -3.79 4.42
N ARG A 114 -2.31 -3.15 3.97
CA ARG A 114 -2.21 -1.85 3.29
C ARG A 114 -1.65 -0.75 4.18
N ALA A 115 -2.11 -0.67 5.42
CA ALA A 115 -1.67 0.38 6.35
C ALA A 115 -0.18 0.27 6.65
N GLU A 116 0.30 -0.92 6.97
CA GLU A 116 1.72 -1.18 7.25
C GLU A 116 2.60 -0.87 6.04
N ARG A 117 2.17 -1.24 4.82
CA ARG A 117 2.90 -0.91 3.59
C ARG A 117 3.04 0.59 3.40
N LEU A 118 1.95 1.34 3.56
CA LEU A 118 1.98 2.80 3.42
C LEU A 118 2.85 3.46 4.49
N ILE A 119 2.73 3.01 5.74
CA ILE A 119 3.56 3.54 6.84
C ILE A 119 5.04 3.28 6.54
N VAL A 120 5.41 2.04 6.19
CA VAL A 120 6.82 1.69 5.92
C VAL A 120 7.36 2.48 4.74
N VAL A 121 6.65 2.55 3.62
CA VAL A 121 7.17 3.24 2.43
C VAL A 121 7.22 4.75 2.63
N LEU A 122 6.16 5.38 3.17
CA LEU A 122 6.13 6.83 3.34
C LEU A 122 7.14 7.29 4.41
N ALA A 123 7.26 6.55 5.52
CA ALA A 123 8.25 6.88 6.55
C ALA A 123 9.67 6.71 6.03
N SER A 124 10.00 5.61 5.38
CA SER A 124 11.37 5.37 4.90
C SER A 124 11.78 6.31 3.77
N ILE A 125 10.89 6.59 2.82
CA ILE A 125 11.15 7.52 1.72
C ILE A 125 11.20 8.97 2.25
N GLY A 126 10.29 9.34 3.14
CA GLY A 126 10.28 10.67 3.76
C GLY A 126 11.54 10.95 4.58
N LEU A 127 11.96 10.03 5.44
CA LEU A 127 13.18 10.15 6.22
C LEU A 127 14.44 10.18 5.32
N SER A 128 14.45 9.42 4.23
CA SER A 128 15.51 9.51 3.22
C SER A 128 15.59 10.90 2.60
N GLY A 129 14.44 11.55 2.39
CA GLY A 129 14.38 12.94 1.93
C GLY A 129 14.96 13.97 2.91
N LEU A 130 15.07 13.62 4.20
CA LEU A 130 15.77 14.41 5.23
C LEU A 130 17.25 14.04 5.36
N GLY A 131 17.77 13.15 4.51
CA GLY A 131 19.18 12.76 4.51
C GLY A 131 19.52 11.60 5.45
N VAL A 132 18.54 10.87 6.01
CA VAL A 132 18.82 9.70 6.84
C VAL A 132 19.38 8.57 5.96
N PRO A 133 20.62 8.12 6.19
CA PRO A 133 21.28 7.16 5.32
C PRO A 133 20.62 5.78 5.44
N TYR A 134 20.66 4.99 4.36
CA TYR A 134 20.19 3.60 4.25
C TYR A 134 18.72 3.36 4.52
N ILE A 135 17.96 4.31 5.09
CA ILE A 135 16.58 4.11 5.53
C ILE A 135 15.62 3.74 4.37
N ALA A 136 15.80 4.35 3.20
CA ALA A 136 15.02 4.01 2.01
C ALA A 136 15.24 2.55 1.60
N GLY A 137 16.49 2.09 1.60
CA GLY A 137 16.82 0.70 1.29
C GLY A 137 16.19 -0.28 2.28
N ILE A 138 16.32 -0.02 3.57
CA ILE A 138 15.70 -0.82 4.63
C ILE A 138 14.18 -0.89 4.44
N GLY A 139 13.52 0.26 4.25
CA GLY A 139 12.07 0.32 4.06
C GLY A 139 11.61 -0.42 2.80
N LEU A 140 12.29 -0.26 1.67
CA LEU A 140 11.95 -0.92 0.41
C LEU A 140 12.17 -2.44 0.48
N TRP A 141 13.21 -2.92 1.18
CA TRP A 141 13.40 -4.34 1.43
C TRP A 141 12.30 -4.92 2.34
N LEU A 142 11.97 -4.23 3.44
CA LEU A 142 10.88 -4.63 4.33
C LEU A 142 9.55 -4.68 3.56
N LEU A 143 9.28 -3.69 2.73
CA LEU A 143 8.10 -3.63 1.88
C LEU A 143 8.02 -4.82 0.92
N ALA A 144 9.09 -5.06 0.14
CA ALA A 144 9.10 -6.11 -0.87
C ALA A 144 8.97 -7.50 -0.23
N VAL A 145 9.83 -7.82 0.73
CA VAL A 145 9.84 -9.12 1.41
C VAL A 145 8.57 -9.33 2.23
N GLY A 146 8.14 -8.33 2.99
CA GLY A 146 6.94 -8.41 3.83
C GLY A 146 5.66 -8.58 3.01
N SER A 147 5.54 -7.91 1.86
CA SER A 147 4.38 -8.04 0.98
C SER A 147 4.33 -9.41 0.30
N VAL A 148 5.47 -9.92 -0.19
CA VAL A 148 5.56 -11.27 -0.78
C VAL A 148 5.24 -12.33 0.28
N PHE A 149 5.78 -12.18 1.49
CA PHE A 149 5.50 -13.08 2.60
C PHE A 149 4.01 -13.08 2.98
N THR A 150 3.40 -11.90 3.06
CA THR A 150 1.96 -11.77 3.34
C THR A 150 1.10 -12.43 2.26
N PHE A 151 1.48 -12.29 0.99
CA PHE A 151 0.81 -12.98 -0.09
C PHE A 151 0.88 -14.52 0.06
N ALA A 152 2.08 -15.04 0.36
CA ALA A 152 2.26 -16.47 0.62
C ALA A 152 1.46 -16.97 1.84
N GLN A 153 1.39 -16.16 2.91
CA GLN A 153 0.55 -16.47 4.09
C GLN A 153 -0.93 -16.60 3.70
N ARG A 154 -1.47 -15.70 2.87
CA ARG A 154 -2.87 -15.76 2.42
C ARG A 154 -3.15 -16.98 1.56
N LEU A 155 -2.27 -17.32 0.62
CA LEU A 155 -2.39 -18.54 -0.17
C LEU A 155 -2.41 -19.79 0.71
N ARG A 156 -1.51 -19.85 1.70
CA ARG A 156 -1.47 -20.97 2.66
C ARG A 156 -2.73 -21.06 3.50
N GLN A 157 -3.24 -19.93 3.99
CA GLN A 157 -4.45 -19.89 4.79
C GLN A 157 -5.65 -20.47 4.02
N VAL A 158 -5.87 -20.01 2.80
CA VAL A 158 -6.96 -20.49 1.94
C VAL A 158 -6.78 -21.97 1.61
N ASN A 159 -5.55 -22.43 1.31
CA ASN A 159 -5.28 -23.83 1.04
C ASN A 159 -5.61 -24.74 2.25
N ILE A 160 -5.26 -24.32 3.46
CA ILE A 160 -5.60 -25.09 4.67
C ILE A 160 -7.12 -25.12 4.87
N GLU A 161 -7.81 -24.00 4.78
CA GLU A 161 -9.26 -23.93 4.98
C GLU A 161 -10.03 -24.70 3.90
N SER A 162 -9.53 -24.74 2.66
CA SER A 162 -10.16 -25.51 1.56
C SER A 162 -10.09 -27.02 1.73
N ARG A 163 -9.16 -27.52 2.57
CA ARG A 163 -9.05 -28.96 2.86
C ARG A 163 -9.94 -29.42 4.02
N THR A 164 -10.49 -28.44 4.76
CA THR A 164 -11.36 -28.72 5.93
C THR A 164 -12.85 -28.54 5.61
N LYS A 165 -13.18 -28.08 4.42
CA LYS A 165 -14.53 -28.03 3.85
C LYS A 165 -14.77 -29.21 2.90
#